data_50199989d08f50b575984a50764679db
#
_entry.id   50199989d08f50b575984a50764679db
#
_cell.length_a   1.000
_cell.length_b   1.000
_cell.length_c   1.000
_cell.angle_alpha   90.00
_cell.angle_beta   90.00
_cell.angle_gamma   90.00
#
_symmetry.space_group_name_H-M   'P 1'
#
loop_
_entity.id
_entity.type
_entity.pdbx_description
1 polymer ?
#
loop_
_entity_poly.entity_id
_entity_poly.type
_entity_poly.pdbx_seq_one_letter_code
_entity_poly.pdbx_strand_id
1 'polypeptide(L)'
;NAAISRILNSLEEMKYIYKDKIDGGYYLTDRVFTLSRNTNIQKQIVNMLDEPVARLCRKCGLAVTVSVREGLKSYIAIRKNPYTGIAVVVSSEEMMSLNLTAAGKVLTAFSGESDKLAEEIDYVRLTHKSIVDKDEYKTLLEEVKESRLAYDMEEVTEGLVCVAAPVLSTDGTAICAISVSGYKERMVRSLYSVIPRLQDTASECENLFR
;
A
#
# COMPACT_ATOMS: atom_id res chain seq x y z
N ASN A 1 2.47 34.01 22.05
CA ASN A 1 1.63 32.96 22.62
C ASN A 1 0.14 33.15 22.34
N ALA A 2 -0.39 34.38 22.23
CA ALA A 2 -1.81 34.62 21.94
C ALA A 2 -2.28 34.08 20.55
N ALA A 3 -1.41 34.05 19.54
CA ALA A 3 -1.72 33.53 18.23
C ALA A 3 -1.86 32.00 18.24
N ILE A 4 -0.97 31.31 18.96
CA ILE A 4 -1.02 29.84 19.13
C ILE A 4 -2.30 29.43 19.85
N SER A 5 -2.65 30.13 20.94
CA SER A 5 -3.88 29.86 21.70
C SER A 5 -5.14 30.05 20.83
N ARG A 6 -5.18 31.07 19.97
CA ARG A 6 -6.30 31.25 19.03
C ARG A 6 -6.41 30.11 18.02
N ILE A 7 -5.28 29.65 17.46
CA ILE A 7 -5.26 28.52 16.51
C ILE A 7 -5.76 27.25 17.20
N LEU A 8 -5.25 26.95 18.40
CA LEU A 8 -5.68 25.76 19.15
C LEU A 8 -7.17 25.82 19.49
N ASN A 9 -7.69 26.96 19.97
CA ASN A 9 -9.10 27.12 20.25
C ASN A 9 -9.95 26.92 18.99
N SER A 10 -9.58 27.49 17.85
CA SER A 10 -10.29 27.30 16.58
C SER A 10 -10.29 25.85 16.13
N LEU A 11 -9.18 25.12 16.29
CA LEU A 11 -9.10 23.69 15.96
C LEU A 11 -9.96 22.84 16.90
N GLU A 12 -10.05 23.21 18.18
CA GLU A 12 -10.90 22.54 19.18
C GLU A 12 -12.38 22.82 18.91
N GLU A 13 -12.80 24.06 18.63
CA GLU A 13 -14.16 24.41 18.21
C GLU A 13 -14.58 23.66 16.94
N MET A 14 -13.67 23.50 15.97
CA MET A 14 -13.89 22.72 14.76
C MET A 14 -13.80 21.19 15.01
N LYS A 15 -13.52 20.77 16.23
CA LYS A 15 -13.39 19.35 16.65
C LYS A 15 -12.31 18.57 15.90
N TYR A 16 -11.25 19.21 15.48
CA TYR A 16 -10.06 18.53 14.93
C TYR A 16 -9.09 18.07 16.02
N ILE A 17 -9.08 18.78 17.15
CA ILE A 17 -8.33 18.42 18.34
C ILE A 17 -9.24 18.47 19.55
N TYR A 18 -8.84 17.82 20.64
CA TYR A 18 -9.38 18.02 21.98
C TYR A 18 -8.26 18.21 22.98
N LYS A 19 -8.55 18.97 24.03
CA LYS A 19 -7.61 19.12 25.14
C LYS A 19 -7.90 18.07 26.17
N ASP A 20 -6.94 17.22 26.48
CA ASP A 20 -7.05 16.26 27.55
C ASP A 20 -7.06 16.97 28.92
N LYS A 21 -7.98 16.55 29.79
CA LYS A 21 -8.17 17.17 31.11
C LYS A 21 -7.17 16.66 32.16
N ILE A 22 -6.50 15.54 31.89
CA ILE A 22 -5.60 14.88 32.82
C ILE A 22 -4.19 15.47 32.68
N ASP A 23 -3.67 15.52 31.47
CA ASP A 23 -2.32 15.98 31.20
C ASP A 23 -2.23 17.39 30.57
N GLY A 24 -3.38 17.95 30.18
CA GLY A 24 -3.48 19.26 29.52
C GLY A 24 -2.95 19.28 28.08
N GLY A 25 -2.61 18.12 27.52
CA GLY A 25 -2.14 17.94 26.15
C GLY A 25 -3.25 18.13 25.11
N TYR A 26 -2.87 18.46 23.88
CA TYR A 26 -3.79 18.51 22.74
C TYR A 26 -3.62 17.27 21.89
N TYR A 27 -4.73 16.58 21.59
CA TYR A 27 -4.76 15.35 20.81
C TYR A 27 -5.67 15.49 19.60
N LEU A 28 -5.32 14.82 18.51
CA LEU A 28 -6.15 14.78 17.30
C LEU A 28 -7.39 13.95 17.51
N THR A 29 -8.52 14.38 16.96
CA THR A 29 -9.74 13.59 16.92
C THR A 29 -9.81 12.76 15.65
N ASP A 30 -10.74 11.80 15.58
CA ASP A 30 -11.07 11.01 14.40
C ASP A 30 -11.54 11.85 13.20
N ARG A 31 -11.98 13.10 13.44
CA ARG A 31 -12.35 14.02 12.36
C ARG A 31 -11.19 14.36 11.42
N VAL A 32 -9.95 14.22 11.86
CA VAL A 32 -8.76 14.38 11.01
C VAL A 32 -8.72 13.31 9.92
N PHE A 33 -9.18 12.08 10.19
CA PHE A 33 -9.31 11.03 9.17
C PHE A 33 -10.33 11.38 8.09
N THR A 34 -11.38 12.14 8.43
CA THR A 34 -12.36 12.60 7.44
C THR A 34 -11.75 13.62 6.47
N LEU A 35 -10.82 14.44 6.96
CA LEU A 35 -10.03 15.33 6.08
C LEU A 35 -9.10 14.54 5.17
N SER A 36 -8.45 13.50 5.66
CA SER A 36 -7.54 12.69 4.86
C SER A 36 -8.27 11.96 3.72
N ARG A 37 -9.51 11.54 3.93
CA ARG A 37 -10.36 10.95 2.87
C ARG A 37 -10.75 11.93 1.77
N ASN A 38 -10.87 13.22 2.08
CA ASN A 38 -11.22 14.27 1.14
C ASN A 38 -10.04 15.09 0.61
N THR A 39 -8.81 14.74 1.00
CA THR A 39 -7.66 15.53 0.59
C THR A 39 -7.31 15.27 -0.86
N ASN A 40 -6.99 16.35 -1.57
CA ASN A 40 -6.34 16.35 -2.88
C ASN A 40 -5.06 15.46 -2.92
N ILE A 41 -4.56 14.99 -1.78
CA ILE A 41 -3.34 14.18 -1.66
C ILE A 41 -3.52 12.84 -2.38
N GLN A 42 -4.63 12.12 -2.17
CA GLN A 42 -4.86 10.88 -2.93
C GLN A 42 -4.98 11.15 -4.43
N LYS A 43 -5.69 12.23 -4.81
CA LYS A 43 -5.77 12.63 -6.22
C LYS A 43 -4.41 13.07 -6.77
N GLN A 44 -3.60 13.74 -5.97
CA GLN A 44 -2.24 14.14 -6.34
C GLN A 44 -1.35 12.90 -6.51
N ILE A 45 -1.35 11.97 -5.56
CA ILE A 45 -0.63 10.69 -5.66
C ILE A 45 -1.06 9.95 -6.93
N VAL A 46 -2.37 9.80 -7.15
CA VAL A 46 -2.89 9.15 -8.36
C VAL A 46 -2.40 9.86 -9.61
N ASN A 47 -2.49 11.18 -9.69
CA ASN A 47 -2.06 11.94 -10.85
C ASN A 47 -0.54 11.85 -11.09
N MET A 48 0.28 11.88 -10.03
CA MET A 48 1.74 11.80 -10.12
C MET A 48 2.20 10.41 -10.57
N LEU A 49 1.54 9.34 -10.11
CA LEU A 49 1.94 7.96 -10.39
C LEU A 49 1.30 7.39 -11.66
N ASP A 50 0.29 8.05 -12.25
CA ASP A 50 -0.47 7.52 -13.38
C ASP A 50 0.41 7.16 -14.57
N GLU A 51 1.29 8.07 -15.02
CA GLU A 51 2.15 7.85 -16.19
C GLU A 51 3.31 6.86 -15.92
N PRO A 52 4.07 6.93 -14.81
CA PRO A 52 5.05 5.91 -14.48
C PRO A 52 4.45 4.49 -14.46
N VAL A 53 3.28 4.32 -13.84
CA VAL A 53 2.56 3.05 -13.73
C VAL A 53 2.04 2.58 -15.10
N ALA A 54 1.48 3.49 -15.90
CA ALA A 54 1.04 3.19 -17.28
C ALA A 54 2.22 2.74 -18.15
N ARG A 55 3.37 3.39 -18.02
CA ARG A 55 4.60 3.02 -18.73
C ARG A 55 5.11 1.63 -18.34
N LEU A 56 5.10 1.31 -17.03
CA LEU A 56 5.43 -0.02 -16.52
C LEU A 56 4.49 -1.07 -17.12
N CYS A 57 3.18 -0.82 -17.10
CA CYS A 57 2.17 -1.71 -17.68
C CYS A 57 2.43 -1.98 -19.16
N ARG A 58 2.70 -0.94 -19.97
CA ARG A 58 3.05 -1.08 -21.39
C ARG A 58 4.32 -1.90 -21.61
N LYS A 59 5.37 -1.66 -20.81
CA LYS A 59 6.66 -2.35 -20.92
C LYS A 59 6.59 -3.83 -20.53
N CYS A 60 5.79 -4.17 -19.53
CA CYS A 60 5.65 -5.55 -19.07
C CYS A 60 4.54 -6.32 -19.79
N GLY A 61 3.56 -5.62 -20.38
CA GLY A 61 2.38 -6.22 -20.96
C GLY A 61 1.53 -6.99 -19.92
N LEU A 62 1.63 -6.63 -18.65
CA LEU A 62 0.96 -7.22 -17.49
C LEU A 62 0.16 -6.15 -16.76
N ALA A 63 -0.82 -6.56 -15.94
CA ALA A 63 -1.59 -5.63 -15.12
C ALA A 63 -0.69 -5.02 -14.04
N VAL A 64 -0.81 -3.70 -13.83
CA VAL A 64 -0.08 -2.97 -12.80
C VAL A 64 -1.07 -2.22 -11.92
N THR A 65 -0.90 -2.31 -10.61
CA THR A 65 -1.73 -1.60 -9.64
C THR A 65 -0.88 -0.79 -8.68
N VAL A 66 -1.46 0.29 -8.16
CA VAL A 66 -0.96 1.02 -6.99
C VAL A 66 -1.95 0.81 -5.87
N SER A 67 -1.47 0.29 -4.76
CA SER A 67 -2.28 0.06 -3.57
C SER A 67 -1.81 0.93 -2.42
N VAL A 68 -2.76 1.37 -1.60
CA VAL A 68 -2.53 2.14 -0.37
C VAL A 68 -3.17 1.44 0.82
N ARG A 69 -2.64 1.68 2.00
CA ARG A 69 -3.16 1.14 3.25
C ARG A 69 -4.23 2.05 3.85
N GLU A 70 -5.28 1.45 4.37
CA GLU A 70 -6.25 2.10 5.24
C GLU A 70 -6.52 1.17 6.45
N GLY A 71 -6.00 1.55 7.61
CA GLY A 71 -6.05 0.70 8.81
C GLY A 71 -5.33 -0.64 8.60
N LEU A 72 -6.06 -1.75 8.77
CA LEU A 72 -5.58 -3.13 8.63
C LEU A 72 -5.83 -3.73 7.23
N LYS A 73 -6.22 -2.90 6.27
CA LYS A 73 -6.56 -3.33 4.91
C LYS A 73 -5.82 -2.49 3.88
N SER A 74 -5.77 -2.99 2.66
CA SER A 74 -5.29 -2.26 1.49
C SER A 74 -6.37 -2.18 0.43
N TYR A 75 -6.33 -1.12 -0.38
CA TYR A 75 -7.19 -0.96 -1.55
C TYR A 75 -6.39 -0.46 -2.76
N ILE A 76 -6.93 -0.67 -3.95
CA ILE A 76 -6.30 -0.27 -5.19
C ILE A 76 -6.69 1.17 -5.53
N ALA A 77 -5.70 2.08 -5.55
CA ALA A 77 -5.88 3.48 -5.93
C ALA A 77 -5.73 3.69 -7.45
N ILE A 78 -4.84 2.94 -8.12
CA ILE A 78 -4.62 3.00 -9.57
C ILE A 78 -4.61 1.58 -10.11
N ARG A 79 -5.24 1.38 -11.27
CA ARG A 79 -5.14 0.14 -12.03
C ARG A 79 -4.85 0.45 -13.50
N LYS A 80 -3.85 -0.21 -14.05
CA LYS A 80 -3.55 -0.21 -15.49
C LYS A 80 -3.56 -1.65 -16.00
N ASN A 81 -4.38 -1.88 -17.01
CA ASN A 81 -4.44 -3.18 -17.69
C ASN A 81 -3.74 -3.08 -19.06
N PRO A 82 -3.08 -4.15 -19.50
CA PRO A 82 -2.49 -4.17 -20.84
C PRO A 82 -3.58 -4.07 -21.92
N TYR A 83 -3.24 -3.44 -23.04
CA TYR A 83 -4.18 -3.30 -24.17
C TYR A 83 -4.50 -4.64 -24.85
N THR A 84 -3.62 -5.63 -24.72
CA THR A 84 -3.77 -6.95 -25.34
C THR A 84 -3.57 -8.03 -24.28
N GLY A 85 -4.40 -9.07 -24.31
CA GLY A 85 -4.32 -10.19 -23.39
C GLY A 85 -5.47 -10.24 -22.39
N ILE A 86 -5.33 -11.09 -21.38
CA ILE A 86 -6.35 -11.28 -20.35
C ILE A 86 -6.07 -10.30 -19.21
N ALA A 87 -7.05 -9.45 -18.90
CA ALA A 87 -6.99 -8.60 -17.72
C ALA A 87 -7.51 -9.39 -16.50
N VAL A 88 -6.73 -9.40 -15.42
CA VAL A 88 -7.22 -9.87 -14.13
C VAL A 88 -8.01 -8.71 -13.51
N VAL A 89 -9.33 -8.84 -13.50
CA VAL A 89 -10.21 -7.87 -12.85
C VAL A 89 -10.49 -8.36 -11.43
N VAL A 90 -9.73 -7.85 -10.47
CA VAL A 90 -10.14 -7.90 -9.07
C VAL A 90 -11.00 -6.67 -8.83
N SER A 91 -12.13 -6.79 -8.12
CA SER A 91 -12.97 -5.64 -7.80
C SER A 91 -12.13 -4.53 -7.15
N SER A 92 -12.15 -3.33 -7.74
CA SER A 92 -11.36 -2.19 -7.26
C SER A 92 -11.90 -1.59 -5.95
N GLU A 93 -13.09 -2.02 -5.55
CA GLU A 93 -13.78 -1.52 -4.34
C GLU A 93 -13.56 -2.42 -3.13
N GLU A 94 -12.98 -3.61 -3.32
CA GLU A 94 -12.72 -4.52 -2.22
C GLU A 94 -11.44 -4.14 -1.47
N MET A 95 -11.62 -3.86 -0.20
CA MET A 95 -10.51 -3.74 0.74
C MET A 95 -10.03 -5.14 1.13
N MET A 96 -8.77 -5.43 0.82
CA MET A 96 -8.14 -6.73 1.10
C MET A 96 -7.38 -6.70 2.42
N SER A 97 -7.43 -7.79 3.17
CA SER A 97 -6.56 -7.95 4.34
C SER A 97 -5.08 -7.90 3.94
N LEU A 98 -4.25 -7.29 4.78
CA LEU A 98 -2.84 -7.03 4.47
C LEU A 98 -2.00 -8.31 4.30
N ASN A 99 -2.41 -9.44 4.91
CA ASN A 99 -1.67 -10.71 4.78
C ASN A 99 -1.78 -11.33 3.38
N LEU A 100 -2.82 -10.99 2.61
CA LEU A 100 -3.17 -11.72 1.39
C LEU A 100 -2.39 -11.30 0.15
N THR A 101 -2.18 -9.99 -0.02
CA THR A 101 -1.65 -9.47 -1.29
C THR A 101 -0.17 -9.12 -1.19
N ALA A 102 0.56 -9.21 -2.30
CA ALA A 102 1.93 -8.71 -2.36
C ALA A 102 2.03 -7.24 -1.91
N ALA A 103 1.09 -6.39 -2.35
CA ALA A 103 1.03 -4.99 -1.94
C ALA A 103 0.75 -4.84 -0.43
N GLY A 104 -0.15 -5.65 0.14
CA GLY A 104 -0.44 -5.66 1.58
C GLY A 104 0.79 -5.96 2.42
N LYS A 105 1.57 -6.96 2.04
CA LYS A 105 2.83 -7.34 2.70
C LYS A 105 3.86 -6.20 2.67
N VAL A 106 4.02 -5.54 1.50
CA VAL A 106 4.87 -4.34 1.37
C VAL A 106 4.40 -3.23 2.30
N LEU A 107 3.10 -2.91 2.27
CA LEU A 107 2.51 -1.85 3.08
C LEU A 107 2.62 -2.11 4.59
N THR A 108 2.60 -3.37 5.00
CA THR A 108 2.83 -3.77 6.40
C THR A 108 4.30 -3.65 6.76
N ALA A 109 5.20 -4.22 5.95
CA ALA A 109 6.64 -4.23 6.22
C ALA A 109 7.21 -2.82 6.40
N PHE A 110 6.75 -1.87 5.58
CA PHE A 110 7.22 -0.48 5.56
C PHE A 110 6.22 0.51 6.20
N SER A 111 5.40 0.06 7.16
CA SER A 111 4.41 0.92 7.84
C SER A 111 5.00 1.80 8.95
N GLY A 112 6.20 1.51 9.43
CA GLY A 112 6.74 2.05 10.68
C GLY A 112 6.23 1.37 11.95
N GLU A 113 5.20 0.51 11.85
CA GLU A 113 4.56 -0.22 12.95
C GLU A 113 4.28 -1.69 12.56
N SER A 114 5.18 -2.33 11.79
CA SER A 114 4.96 -3.64 11.16
C SER A 114 4.58 -4.74 12.16
N ASP A 115 5.25 -4.81 13.32
CA ASP A 115 4.97 -5.81 14.34
C ASP A 115 3.58 -5.65 14.95
N LYS A 116 3.18 -4.40 15.23
CA LYS A 116 1.85 -4.10 15.72
C LYS A 116 0.77 -4.48 14.71
N LEU A 117 0.95 -4.12 13.44
CA LEU A 117 0.01 -4.50 12.39
C LEU A 117 -0.08 -6.00 12.24
N ALA A 118 1.05 -6.73 12.27
CA ALA A 118 1.06 -8.19 12.21
C ALA A 118 0.29 -8.84 13.36
N GLU A 119 0.22 -8.21 14.55
CA GLU A 119 -0.61 -8.70 15.65
C GLU A 119 -2.10 -8.43 15.47
N GLU A 120 -2.45 -7.30 14.86
CA GLU A 120 -3.83 -6.79 14.76
C GLU A 120 -4.56 -7.24 13.49
N ILE A 121 -3.85 -7.69 12.44
CA ILE A 121 -4.44 -8.13 11.17
C ILE A 121 -5.39 -9.30 11.38
N ASP A 122 -6.54 -9.24 10.72
CA ASP A 122 -7.43 -10.37 10.53
C ASP A 122 -6.83 -11.28 9.44
N TYR A 123 -6.27 -12.43 9.84
CA TYR A 123 -5.64 -13.38 8.92
C TYR A 123 -6.71 -14.17 8.16
N VAL A 124 -6.95 -13.75 6.93
CA VAL A 124 -7.93 -14.38 6.04
C VAL A 124 -7.24 -15.46 5.20
N ARG A 125 -7.92 -16.59 5.03
CA ARG A 125 -7.51 -17.66 4.12
C ARG A 125 -8.44 -17.71 2.91
N LEU A 126 -7.92 -17.45 1.72
CA LEU A 126 -8.65 -17.55 0.46
C LEU A 126 -8.25 -18.78 -0.33
N THR A 127 -6.99 -19.21 -0.20
CA THR A 127 -6.46 -20.45 -0.82
C THR A 127 -5.70 -21.26 0.21
N HIS A 128 -5.29 -22.46 -0.15
CA HIS A 128 -4.42 -23.28 0.71
C HIS A 128 -3.01 -22.68 0.90
N LYS A 129 -2.63 -21.69 0.07
CA LYS A 129 -1.33 -20.99 0.12
C LYS A 129 -1.38 -19.70 0.91
N SER A 130 -2.56 -19.21 1.30
CA SER A 130 -2.67 -17.98 2.09
C SER A 130 -1.93 -18.14 3.42
N ILE A 131 -1.04 -17.20 3.72
CA ILE A 131 -0.29 -17.15 4.98
C ILE A 131 -1.24 -16.66 6.08
N VAL A 132 -1.50 -17.51 7.06
CA VAL A 132 -2.40 -17.22 8.18
C VAL A 132 -1.75 -17.41 9.54
N ASP A 133 -0.51 -17.89 9.56
CA ASP A 133 0.29 -17.95 10.77
C ASP A 133 1.02 -16.62 11.00
N LYS A 134 0.91 -16.08 12.20
CA LYS A 134 1.48 -14.77 12.55
C LYS A 134 3.00 -14.76 12.54
N ASP A 135 3.62 -15.83 13.01
CA ASP A 135 5.07 -15.90 13.13
C ASP A 135 5.70 -16.10 11.76
N GLU A 136 5.05 -16.92 10.89
CA GLU A 136 5.41 -17.04 9.48
C GLU A 136 5.30 -15.68 8.78
N TYR A 137 4.21 -14.95 9.02
CA TYR A 137 4.00 -13.63 8.40
C TYR A 137 5.04 -12.59 8.86
N LYS A 138 5.39 -12.55 10.15
CA LYS A 138 6.44 -11.67 10.68
C LYS A 138 7.81 -11.98 10.05
N THR A 139 8.16 -13.27 9.95
CA THR A 139 9.39 -13.69 9.29
C THR A 139 9.43 -13.21 7.84
N LEU A 140 8.32 -13.38 7.11
CA LEU A 140 8.19 -12.88 5.75
C LEU A 140 8.35 -11.35 5.66
N LEU A 141 7.81 -10.58 6.62
CA LEU A 141 7.95 -9.12 6.61
C LEU A 141 9.40 -8.67 6.72
N GLU A 142 10.25 -9.39 7.46
CA GLU A 142 11.70 -9.09 7.50
C GLU A 142 12.36 -9.34 6.15
N GLU A 143 12.04 -10.45 5.47
CA GLU A 143 12.53 -10.72 4.11
C GLU A 143 12.06 -9.63 3.12
N VAL A 144 10.83 -9.15 3.27
CA VAL A 144 10.29 -8.04 2.47
C VAL A 144 11.04 -6.73 2.72
N LYS A 145 11.40 -6.43 3.98
CA LYS A 145 12.22 -5.26 4.31
C LYS A 145 13.59 -5.31 3.66
N GLU A 146 14.25 -6.47 3.71
CA GLU A 146 15.58 -6.66 3.13
C GLU A 146 15.58 -6.58 1.59
N SER A 147 14.65 -7.31 0.95
CA SER A 147 14.58 -7.38 -0.51
C SER A 147 13.89 -6.19 -1.16
N ARG A 148 13.05 -5.44 -0.43
CA ARG A 148 12.11 -4.44 -0.91
C ARG A 148 11.12 -5.02 -1.95
N LEU A 149 10.84 -6.31 -1.85
CA LEU A 149 9.91 -7.03 -2.70
C LEU A 149 9.02 -7.94 -1.87
N ALA A 150 7.75 -8.02 -2.22
CA ALA A 150 6.85 -9.04 -1.71
C ALA A 150 6.14 -9.75 -2.85
N TYR A 151 5.71 -10.96 -2.58
CA TYR A 151 5.02 -11.81 -3.55
C TYR A 151 3.67 -12.26 -3.00
N ASP A 152 2.71 -12.43 -3.91
CA ASP A 152 1.52 -13.25 -3.72
C ASP A 152 1.63 -14.41 -4.71
N MET A 153 1.87 -15.60 -4.18
CA MET A 153 2.10 -16.83 -4.95
C MET A 153 0.86 -17.71 -4.94
N GLU A 154 -0.24 -17.20 -5.55
CA GLU A 154 -1.56 -17.86 -5.55
C GLU A 154 -2.27 -17.81 -4.17
N GLU A 155 -1.97 -16.83 -3.34
CA GLU A 155 -2.55 -16.70 -1.99
C GLU A 155 -3.96 -16.09 -2.02
N VAL A 156 -4.21 -15.18 -2.97
CA VAL A 156 -5.54 -14.59 -3.22
C VAL A 156 -6.35 -15.47 -4.17
N THR A 157 -5.74 -15.91 -5.26
CA THR A 157 -6.43 -16.67 -6.31
C THR A 157 -5.48 -17.68 -6.93
N GLU A 158 -5.89 -18.94 -7.01
CA GLU A 158 -5.13 -19.99 -7.68
C GLU A 158 -4.87 -19.63 -9.14
N GLY A 159 -3.65 -19.87 -9.62
CA GLY A 159 -3.22 -19.53 -10.97
C GLY A 159 -2.79 -18.06 -11.16
N LEU A 160 -2.91 -17.21 -10.16
CA LEU A 160 -2.45 -15.81 -10.19
C LEU A 160 -1.22 -15.59 -9.31
N VAL A 161 -0.28 -14.80 -9.81
CA VAL A 161 0.94 -14.40 -9.10
C VAL A 161 1.11 -12.90 -9.21
N CYS A 162 1.49 -12.28 -8.09
CA CYS A 162 1.81 -10.85 -8.02
C CYS A 162 3.19 -10.65 -7.41
N VAL A 163 3.87 -9.59 -7.84
CA VAL A 163 5.07 -9.05 -7.18
C VAL A 163 4.85 -7.57 -6.91
N ALA A 164 5.24 -7.09 -5.73
CA ALA A 164 5.09 -5.70 -5.33
C ALA A 164 6.39 -5.11 -4.79
N ALA A 165 6.56 -3.79 -4.99
CA ALA A 165 7.63 -2.99 -4.42
C ALA A 165 7.05 -1.76 -3.72
N PRO A 166 7.70 -1.26 -2.64
CA PRO A 166 7.28 -0.04 -1.95
C PRO A 166 7.63 1.21 -2.75
N VAL A 167 6.83 2.25 -2.60
CA VAL A 167 7.19 3.64 -2.84
C VAL A 167 7.31 4.30 -1.48
N LEU A 168 8.53 4.62 -1.09
CA LEU A 168 8.82 5.11 0.26
C LEU A 168 8.86 6.64 0.31
N SER A 169 8.40 7.17 1.42
CA SER A 169 8.63 8.56 1.82
C SER A 169 10.07 8.75 2.35
N THR A 170 10.44 9.98 2.65
CA THR A 170 11.77 10.32 3.14
C THR A 170 12.11 9.73 4.51
N ASP A 171 11.10 9.35 5.31
CA ASP A 171 11.26 8.68 6.60
C ASP A 171 11.33 7.16 6.50
N GLY A 172 11.25 6.60 5.28
CA GLY A 172 11.30 5.17 5.03
C GLY A 172 9.96 4.43 5.17
N THR A 173 8.86 5.15 5.42
CA THR A 173 7.52 4.55 5.44
C THR A 173 6.93 4.44 4.03
N ALA A 174 6.10 3.42 3.78
CA ALA A 174 5.46 3.24 2.49
C ALA A 174 4.30 4.22 2.30
N ILE A 175 4.41 5.08 1.28
CA ILE A 175 3.32 5.92 0.78
C ILE A 175 2.29 5.04 0.06
N CYS A 176 2.78 4.13 -0.76
CA CYS A 176 1.98 3.15 -1.50
C CYS A 176 2.86 1.96 -1.91
N ALA A 177 2.23 0.93 -2.48
CA ALA A 177 2.91 -0.20 -3.10
C ALA A 177 2.52 -0.29 -4.57
N ILE A 178 3.49 -0.46 -5.47
CA ILE A 178 3.25 -0.77 -6.88
C ILE A 178 3.35 -2.28 -7.04
N SER A 179 2.37 -2.92 -7.67
CA SER A 179 2.41 -4.34 -7.95
C SER A 179 2.16 -4.67 -9.43
N VAL A 180 2.79 -5.74 -9.89
CA VAL A 180 2.59 -6.34 -11.22
C VAL A 180 1.98 -7.71 -11.02
N SER A 181 0.90 -8.00 -11.74
CA SER A 181 0.14 -9.24 -11.61
C SER A 181 -0.15 -9.90 -12.96
N GLY A 182 -0.24 -11.22 -12.93
CA GLY A 182 -0.56 -12.01 -14.10
C GLY A 182 -0.76 -13.49 -13.79
N TYR A 183 -1.14 -14.27 -14.81
CA TYR A 183 -1.20 -15.71 -14.68
C TYR A 183 0.17 -16.30 -14.37
N LYS A 184 0.19 -17.31 -13.52
CA LYS A 184 1.39 -17.94 -12.98
C LYS A 184 2.44 -18.28 -14.02
N GLU A 185 2.07 -18.99 -15.10
CA GLU A 185 3.03 -19.40 -16.14
C GLU A 185 3.69 -18.19 -16.81
N ARG A 186 2.90 -17.16 -17.09
CA ARG A 186 3.41 -15.92 -17.71
C ARG A 186 4.25 -15.13 -16.73
N MET A 187 3.75 -14.99 -15.50
CA MET A 187 4.41 -14.19 -14.47
C MET A 187 5.76 -14.78 -14.08
N VAL A 188 5.83 -16.10 -13.79
CA VAL A 188 7.08 -16.79 -13.44
C VAL A 188 8.13 -16.66 -14.51
N ARG A 189 7.75 -16.81 -15.80
CA ARG A 189 8.69 -16.60 -16.94
C ARG A 189 9.17 -15.14 -17.07
N SER A 190 8.38 -14.19 -16.60
CA SER A 190 8.64 -12.75 -16.76
C SER A 190 9.31 -12.13 -15.54
N LEU A 191 9.36 -12.77 -14.38
CA LEU A 191 9.89 -12.19 -13.12
C LEU A 191 11.27 -11.58 -13.30
N TYR A 192 12.17 -12.26 -13.99
CA TYR A 192 13.53 -11.77 -14.29
C TYR A 192 13.54 -10.38 -14.93
N SER A 193 12.59 -10.10 -15.81
CA SER A 193 12.49 -8.81 -16.50
C SER A 193 11.54 -7.83 -15.83
N VAL A 194 10.58 -8.31 -15.05
CA VAL A 194 9.58 -7.50 -14.34
C VAL A 194 10.17 -6.85 -13.11
N ILE A 195 10.90 -7.61 -12.30
CA ILE A 195 11.45 -7.13 -11.02
C ILE A 195 12.30 -5.86 -11.19
N PRO A 196 13.32 -5.81 -12.03
CA PRO A 196 14.13 -4.60 -12.21
C PRO A 196 13.28 -3.40 -12.64
N ARG A 197 12.36 -3.60 -13.59
CA ARG A 197 11.49 -2.52 -14.07
C ARG A 197 10.53 -2.01 -12.99
N LEU A 198 10.03 -2.91 -12.15
CA LEU A 198 9.17 -2.55 -11.01
C LEU A 198 9.97 -1.72 -9.99
N GLN A 199 11.17 -2.16 -9.63
CA GLN A 199 12.06 -1.46 -8.70
C GLN A 199 12.48 -0.08 -9.24
N ASP A 200 12.85 0.00 -10.52
CA ASP A 200 13.17 1.28 -11.17
C ASP A 200 11.98 2.24 -11.14
N THR A 201 10.77 1.72 -11.44
CA THR A 201 9.55 2.53 -11.42
C THR A 201 9.21 2.97 -9.99
N ALA A 202 9.35 2.10 -8.99
CA ALA A 202 9.13 2.47 -7.59
C ALA A 202 10.11 3.56 -7.16
N SER A 203 11.39 3.44 -7.48
CA SER A 203 12.42 4.44 -7.18
C SER A 203 12.18 5.77 -7.90
N GLU A 204 11.73 5.73 -9.16
CA GLU A 204 11.29 6.93 -9.88
C GLU A 204 10.14 7.62 -9.15
N CYS A 205 9.14 6.85 -8.71
CA CYS A 205 8.00 7.37 -7.98
C CYS A 205 8.39 7.96 -6.61
N GLU A 206 9.33 7.35 -5.87
CA GLU A 206 9.86 7.90 -4.62
C GLU A 206 10.44 9.32 -4.82
N ASN A 207 11.13 9.57 -5.94
CA ASN A 207 11.71 10.88 -6.23
C ASN A 207 10.67 11.97 -6.49
N LEU A 208 9.42 11.60 -6.83
CA LEU A 208 8.33 12.56 -6.99
C LEU A 208 7.80 13.10 -5.65
N PHE A 209 8.14 12.45 -4.52
CA PHE A 209 7.72 12.82 -3.16
C PHE A 209 8.85 13.44 -2.33
N ARG A 210 10.01 13.67 -2.91
CA ARG A 210 11.16 14.36 -2.31
C ARG A 210 11.15 15.84 -2.67
#